data_e0694be7bae35a7c81b81d3d92a1c01d
#
_entry.id   e0694be7bae35a7c81b81d3d92a1c01d
#
_cell.length_a   1.000
_cell.length_b   1.000
_cell.length_c   1.000
_cell.angle_alpha   90.00
_cell.angle_beta   90.00
_cell.angle_gamma   90.00
#
_symmetry.space_group_name_H-M   'P 1'
#
loop_
_entity.id
_entity.type
_entity.pdbx_description
1 polymer ?
#
loop_
_entity_poly.entity_id
_entity_poly.type
_entity_poly.pdbx_seq_one_letter_code
_entity_poly.pdbx_strand_id
1 'polypeptide(L)'
;MCIRDRLTSITRPVHPPLYFSALMRVVHLLADIGLFAMAAGGMVAVVTAGWSAWAWLGWVVGLAAVQALAYYLEQFSGHYVAFKALEILRTYAFSQLWPKAPAVVSHSRTGDVLASLTRDVERIEVVYTHTFAPVVAAIVAPLVAVVTGGVLYGWFVVAIPAVILVVLIVALLVIGTRASLDATHEMLGVRRELAAHFTDSVFGAAEIVGYGRQSDRIMQMARLDADLSLIHISEPTRQEAIS
;
A
#
# COMPACT_ATOMS: atom_id res chain seq x y z
N MET A 1 17.98 21.85 -4.15
CA MET A 1 17.16 21.20 -3.12
C MET A 1 16.34 20.12 -3.82
N CYS A 2 16.48 18.86 -3.43
CA CYS A 2 15.78 17.74 -4.08
C CYS A 2 14.27 17.84 -3.78
N ILE A 3 13.42 17.45 -4.73
CA ILE A 3 11.95 17.41 -4.54
C ILE A 3 11.59 16.64 -3.27
N ARG A 4 12.29 15.54 -3.02
CA ARG A 4 12.14 14.71 -1.81
C ARG A 4 12.34 15.51 -0.52
N ASP A 5 13.41 16.32 -0.43
CA ASP A 5 13.75 17.08 0.79
C ASP A 5 12.68 18.14 1.08
N ARG A 6 12.14 18.74 0.03
CA ARG A 6 11.06 19.72 0.17
C ARG A 6 9.75 19.08 0.63
N LEU A 7 9.36 17.94 0.06
CA LEU A 7 8.18 17.20 0.49
C LEU A 7 8.31 16.75 1.94
N THR A 8 9.47 16.19 2.33
CA THR A 8 9.75 15.77 3.70
C THR A 8 9.67 16.93 4.69
N SER A 9 10.14 18.13 4.31
CA SER A 9 10.05 19.31 5.18
C SER A 9 8.60 19.80 5.38
N ILE A 10 7.78 19.74 4.32
CA ILE A 10 6.36 20.15 4.36
C ILE A 10 5.54 19.17 5.22
N THR A 11 5.82 17.87 5.09
CA THR A 11 5.09 16.81 5.81
C THR A 11 5.68 16.50 7.20
N ARG A 12 6.66 17.26 7.68
CA ARG A 12 7.30 17.08 8.99
C ARG A 12 6.31 16.91 10.17
N PRO A 13 5.17 17.63 10.22
CA PRO A 13 4.21 17.46 11.32
C PRO A 13 3.57 16.08 11.42
N VAL A 14 3.55 15.30 10.33
CA VAL A 14 2.97 13.94 10.32
C VAL A 14 4.00 12.82 10.58
N HIS A 15 5.28 13.15 10.70
CA HIS A 15 6.31 12.14 10.96
C HIS A 15 6.17 11.43 12.31
N PRO A 16 5.90 12.10 13.45
CA PRO A 16 5.75 11.42 14.72
C PRO A 16 4.62 10.37 14.72
N PRO A 17 3.38 10.67 14.30
CA PRO A 17 2.34 9.67 14.21
C PRO A 17 2.61 8.59 13.13
N LEU A 18 3.39 8.89 12.08
CA LEU A 18 3.83 7.91 11.10
C LEU A 18 4.76 6.86 11.72
N TYR A 19 5.75 7.29 12.51
CA TYR A 19 6.64 6.37 13.25
C TYR A 19 5.88 5.58 14.31
N PHE A 20 4.89 6.21 14.95
CA PHE A 20 4.03 5.51 15.89
C PHE A 20 3.19 4.42 15.20
N SER A 21 2.62 4.69 14.02
CA SER A 21 1.93 3.69 13.22
C SER A 21 2.83 2.51 12.86
N ALA A 22 4.06 2.79 12.40
CA ALA A 22 5.03 1.74 12.09
C ALA A 22 5.42 0.91 13.33
N LEU A 23 5.58 1.55 14.49
CA LEU A 23 5.84 0.85 15.75
C LEU A 23 4.67 -0.06 16.13
N MET A 24 3.44 0.43 16.04
CA MET A 24 2.25 -0.37 16.34
C MET A 24 2.09 -1.55 15.38
N ARG A 25 2.45 -1.37 14.11
CA ARG A 25 2.51 -2.46 13.14
C ARG A 25 3.50 -3.56 13.55
N VAL A 26 4.69 -3.17 13.99
CA VAL A 26 5.69 -4.13 14.49
C VAL A 26 5.16 -4.84 15.74
N VAL A 27 4.61 -4.10 16.71
CA VAL A 27 4.03 -4.68 17.95
C VAL A 27 2.91 -5.65 17.62
N HIS A 28 2.01 -5.29 16.69
CA HIS A 28 0.93 -6.15 16.22
C HIS A 28 1.47 -7.48 15.67
N LEU A 29 2.44 -7.44 14.76
CA LEU A 29 3.00 -8.66 14.15
C LEU A 29 3.78 -9.51 15.16
N LEU A 30 4.52 -8.89 16.08
CA LEU A 30 5.22 -9.64 17.14
C LEU A 30 4.24 -10.26 18.14
N ALA A 31 3.16 -9.57 18.47
CA ALA A 31 2.09 -10.12 19.33
C ALA A 31 1.38 -11.27 18.63
N ASP A 32 1.16 -11.20 17.32
CA ASP A 32 0.58 -12.27 16.51
C ASP A 32 1.48 -13.52 16.51
N ILE A 33 2.77 -13.36 16.24
CA ILE A 33 3.76 -14.45 16.35
C ILE A 33 3.77 -15.03 17.77
N GLY A 34 3.78 -14.18 18.79
CA GLY A 34 3.74 -14.58 20.18
C GLY A 34 2.45 -15.35 20.55
N LEU A 35 1.32 -14.92 19.99
CA LEU A 35 0.04 -15.59 20.18
C LEU A 35 0.04 -17.03 19.64
N PHE A 36 0.52 -17.23 18.40
CA PHE A 36 0.66 -18.56 17.82
C PHE A 36 1.68 -19.42 18.58
N ALA A 37 2.81 -18.85 18.95
CA ALA A 37 3.83 -19.55 19.74
C ALA A 37 3.29 -19.97 21.11
N MET A 38 2.54 -19.09 21.79
CA MET A 38 1.93 -19.38 23.09
C MET A 38 0.75 -20.35 22.95
N ALA A 39 -0.05 -20.25 21.90
CA ALA A 39 -1.14 -21.18 21.65
C ALA A 39 -0.60 -22.61 21.48
N ALA A 40 0.41 -22.81 20.64
CA ALA A 40 0.99 -24.13 20.39
C ALA A 40 1.92 -24.60 21.52
N GLY A 41 2.96 -23.83 21.82
CA GLY A 41 3.98 -24.20 22.78
C GLY A 41 3.49 -24.20 24.24
N GLY A 42 2.65 -23.23 24.59
CA GLY A 42 2.04 -23.15 25.91
C GLY A 42 1.06 -24.31 26.21
N MET A 43 0.31 -24.72 25.18
CA MET A 43 -0.57 -25.91 25.32
C MET A 43 0.26 -27.18 25.58
N VAL A 44 1.37 -27.36 24.86
CA VAL A 44 2.29 -28.47 25.14
C VAL A 44 2.85 -28.37 26.56
N ALA A 45 3.24 -27.18 27.02
CA ALA A 45 3.76 -26.98 28.37
C ALA A 45 2.71 -27.26 29.45
N VAL A 46 1.44 -27.00 29.23
CA VAL A 46 0.35 -27.38 30.13
C VAL A 46 0.27 -28.91 30.28
N VAL A 47 0.38 -29.64 29.18
CA VAL A 47 0.25 -31.10 29.16
C VAL A 47 1.50 -31.80 29.70
N THR A 48 2.70 -31.32 29.35
CA THR A 48 3.98 -32.02 29.61
C THR A 48 4.77 -31.45 30.77
N ALA A 49 4.67 -30.14 31.02
CA ALA A 49 5.48 -29.44 32.04
C ALA A 49 4.65 -28.95 33.25
N GLY A 50 3.37 -29.32 33.31
CA GLY A 50 2.51 -29.00 34.47
C GLY A 50 2.15 -27.52 34.62
N TRP A 51 2.17 -26.74 33.53
CA TRP A 51 1.71 -25.35 33.56
C TRP A 51 0.23 -25.29 33.95
N SER A 52 -0.13 -24.25 34.69
CA SER A 52 -1.55 -23.98 34.95
C SER A 52 -2.29 -23.59 33.67
N ALA A 53 -3.38 -24.31 33.35
CA ALA A 53 -4.22 -23.98 32.20
C ALA A 53 -4.80 -22.55 32.28
N TRP A 54 -5.11 -22.07 33.48
CA TRP A 54 -5.59 -20.71 33.69
C TRP A 54 -4.51 -19.64 33.41
N ALA A 55 -3.26 -19.90 33.81
CA ALA A 55 -2.14 -19.01 33.52
C ALA A 55 -1.87 -18.99 32.01
N TRP A 56 -1.89 -20.14 31.33
CA TRP A 56 -1.76 -20.22 29.88
C TRP A 56 -2.87 -19.46 29.19
N LEU A 57 -4.13 -19.65 29.56
CA LEU A 57 -5.27 -18.93 29.00
C LEU A 57 -5.13 -17.41 29.21
N GLY A 58 -4.67 -16.99 30.39
CA GLY A 58 -4.41 -15.58 30.69
C GLY A 58 -3.38 -14.94 29.75
N TRP A 59 -2.28 -15.65 29.45
CA TRP A 59 -1.27 -15.20 28.49
C TRP A 59 -1.81 -15.10 27.06
N VAL A 60 -2.58 -16.10 26.60
CA VAL A 60 -3.21 -16.09 25.27
C VAL A 60 -4.18 -14.91 25.13
N VAL A 61 -5.05 -14.71 26.11
CA VAL A 61 -6.01 -13.58 26.12
C VAL A 61 -5.27 -12.24 26.19
N GLY A 62 -4.22 -12.13 27.01
CA GLY A 62 -3.41 -10.93 27.12
C GLY A 62 -2.71 -10.57 25.82
N LEU A 63 -2.09 -11.54 25.14
CA LEU A 63 -1.47 -11.34 23.83
C LEU A 63 -2.49 -10.98 22.75
N ALA A 64 -3.66 -11.64 22.75
CA ALA A 64 -4.74 -11.28 21.82
C ALA A 64 -5.25 -9.84 22.04
N ALA A 65 -5.36 -9.40 23.29
CA ALA A 65 -5.73 -8.03 23.59
C ALA A 65 -4.66 -7.01 23.13
N VAL A 66 -3.37 -7.32 23.34
CA VAL A 66 -2.25 -6.48 22.86
C VAL A 66 -2.25 -6.41 21.34
N GLN A 67 -2.43 -7.55 20.66
CA GLN A 67 -2.50 -7.63 19.21
C GLN A 67 -3.65 -6.79 18.66
N ALA A 68 -4.86 -6.94 19.21
CA ALA A 68 -6.03 -6.19 18.77
C ALA A 68 -5.87 -4.67 19.00
N LEU A 69 -5.34 -4.28 20.18
CA LEU A 69 -5.09 -2.88 20.50
C LEU A 69 -4.02 -2.27 19.57
N ALA A 70 -2.92 -2.98 19.35
CA ALA A 70 -1.85 -2.53 18.48
C ALA A 70 -2.35 -2.38 17.04
N TYR A 71 -3.15 -3.31 16.53
CA TYR A 71 -3.80 -3.22 15.23
C TYR A 71 -4.71 -1.99 15.12
N TYR A 72 -5.57 -1.77 16.13
CA TYR A 72 -6.43 -0.58 16.16
C TYR A 72 -5.64 0.72 16.13
N LEU A 73 -4.59 0.81 16.97
CA LEU A 73 -3.74 2.01 17.05
C LEU A 73 -2.94 2.25 15.76
N GLU A 74 -2.48 1.19 15.12
CA GLU A 74 -1.83 1.26 13.82
C GLU A 74 -2.78 1.85 12.77
N GLN A 75 -3.97 1.27 12.62
CA GLN A 75 -4.97 1.71 11.64
C GLN A 75 -5.39 3.16 11.90
N PHE A 76 -5.71 3.48 13.14
CA PHE A 76 -6.11 4.84 13.51
C PHE A 76 -5.00 5.87 13.20
N SER A 77 -3.77 5.59 13.61
CA SER A 77 -2.65 6.51 13.39
C SER A 77 -2.25 6.58 11.92
N GLY A 78 -2.32 5.48 11.17
CA GLY A 78 -2.06 5.44 9.73
C GLY A 78 -3.04 6.32 8.95
N HIS A 79 -4.34 6.18 9.19
CA HIS A 79 -5.37 7.02 8.56
C HIS A 79 -5.27 8.48 9.00
N TYR A 80 -4.97 8.75 10.28
CA TYR A 80 -4.71 10.11 10.73
C TYR A 80 -3.56 10.77 9.95
N VAL A 81 -2.44 10.05 9.78
CA VAL A 81 -1.29 10.52 8.98
C VAL A 81 -1.71 10.81 7.54
N ALA A 82 -2.47 9.91 6.93
CA ALA A 82 -2.94 10.04 5.57
C ALA A 82 -3.76 11.33 5.37
N PHE A 83 -4.83 11.50 6.15
CA PHE A 83 -5.69 12.68 6.04
C PHE A 83 -4.97 13.99 6.38
N LYS A 84 -4.08 13.96 7.38
CA LYS A 84 -3.29 15.14 7.73
C LYS A 84 -2.25 15.48 6.69
N ALA A 85 -1.62 14.51 6.06
CA ALA A 85 -0.71 14.72 4.93
C ALA A 85 -1.45 15.31 3.72
N LEU A 86 -2.63 14.78 3.39
CA LEU A 86 -3.51 15.31 2.33
C LEU A 86 -3.86 16.78 2.57
N GLU A 87 -4.30 17.12 3.79
CA GLU A 87 -4.64 18.50 4.19
C GLU A 87 -3.45 19.44 3.97
N ILE A 88 -2.28 19.06 4.50
CA ILE A 88 -1.06 19.88 4.40
C ILE A 88 -0.63 20.06 2.95
N LEU A 89 -0.62 18.99 2.16
CA LEU A 89 -0.17 19.04 0.77
C LEU A 89 -1.14 19.82 -0.12
N ARG A 90 -2.46 19.65 0.06
CA ARG A 90 -3.47 20.41 -0.68
C ARG A 90 -3.40 21.90 -0.35
N THR A 91 -3.32 22.25 0.93
CA THR A 91 -3.17 23.63 1.37
C THR A 91 -1.89 24.28 0.85
N TYR A 92 -0.78 23.54 0.91
CA TYR A 92 0.49 24.00 0.37
C TYR A 92 0.43 24.21 -1.14
N ALA A 93 -0.07 23.23 -1.89
CA ALA A 93 -0.20 23.32 -3.34
C ALA A 93 -1.10 24.51 -3.75
N PHE A 94 -2.23 24.68 -3.08
CA PHE A 94 -3.13 25.81 -3.31
C PHE A 94 -2.44 27.16 -3.02
N SER A 95 -1.72 27.28 -1.92
CA SER A 95 -0.99 28.52 -1.57
C SER A 95 0.08 28.90 -2.58
N GLN A 96 0.69 27.91 -3.25
CA GLN A 96 1.69 28.15 -4.32
C GLN A 96 1.03 28.50 -5.66
N LEU A 97 -0.16 28.00 -5.92
CA LEU A 97 -0.88 28.25 -7.18
C LEU A 97 -1.64 29.58 -7.16
N TRP A 98 -2.24 29.94 -6.04
CA TRP A 98 -3.07 31.13 -5.90
C TRP A 98 -2.41 32.43 -6.44
N PRO A 99 -1.15 32.74 -6.09
CA PRO A 99 -0.49 33.95 -6.62
C PRO A 99 -0.22 33.91 -8.12
N LYS A 100 -0.22 32.70 -8.71
CA LYS A 100 0.06 32.47 -10.15
C LYS A 100 -1.21 32.19 -10.95
N ALA A 101 -2.37 32.23 -10.32
CA ALA A 101 -3.64 31.84 -10.91
C ALA A 101 -3.94 32.51 -12.27
N PRO A 102 -3.73 33.83 -12.48
CA PRO A 102 -4.00 34.44 -13.78
C PRO A 102 -3.20 33.84 -14.92
N ALA A 103 -1.91 33.55 -14.72
CA ALA A 103 -1.04 32.98 -15.74
C ALA A 103 -1.28 31.47 -15.95
N VAL A 104 -1.50 30.71 -14.88
CA VAL A 104 -1.72 29.27 -14.94
C VAL A 104 -3.08 28.93 -15.56
N VAL A 105 -4.12 29.69 -15.21
CA VAL A 105 -5.49 29.45 -15.71
C VAL A 105 -5.65 29.89 -17.16
N SER A 106 -4.94 30.91 -17.61
CA SER A 106 -5.02 31.39 -18.99
C SER A 106 -4.31 30.48 -20.01
N HIS A 107 -3.29 29.72 -19.59
CA HIS A 107 -2.47 28.89 -20.47
C HIS A 107 -2.72 27.39 -20.35
N SER A 108 -3.45 26.92 -19.34
CA SER A 108 -3.81 25.52 -19.15
C SER A 108 -5.30 25.34 -18.95
N ARG A 109 -5.84 24.17 -19.33
CA ARG A 109 -7.21 23.83 -18.98
C ARG A 109 -7.31 23.73 -17.45
N THR A 110 -8.06 24.60 -16.83
CA THR A 110 -8.23 24.68 -15.37
C THR A 110 -8.58 23.33 -14.75
N GLY A 111 -9.36 22.50 -15.47
CA GLY A 111 -9.71 21.15 -15.07
C GLY A 111 -8.52 20.20 -14.95
N ASP A 112 -7.53 20.31 -15.83
CA ASP A 112 -6.34 19.44 -15.84
C ASP A 112 -5.44 19.74 -14.64
N VAL A 113 -5.27 21.02 -14.29
CA VAL A 113 -4.50 21.43 -13.12
C VAL A 113 -5.16 20.95 -11.83
N LEU A 114 -6.47 21.10 -11.72
CA LEU A 114 -7.23 20.66 -10.54
C LEU A 114 -7.23 19.13 -10.41
N ALA A 115 -7.45 18.41 -11.52
CA ALA A 115 -7.41 16.95 -11.54
C ALA A 115 -6.03 16.39 -11.19
N SER A 116 -4.96 17.03 -11.67
CA SER A 116 -3.59 16.67 -11.34
C SER A 116 -3.30 16.86 -9.84
N LEU A 117 -3.68 18.02 -9.28
CA LEU A 117 -3.51 18.30 -7.86
C LEU A 117 -4.23 17.29 -6.96
N THR A 118 -5.46 16.92 -7.33
CA THR A 118 -6.22 15.95 -6.54
C THR A 118 -5.59 14.55 -6.63
N ARG A 119 -5.36 14.08 -7.84
CA ARG A 119 -4.87 12.72 -8.12
C ARG A 119 -3.45 12.48 -7.61
N ASP A 120 -2.55 13.44 -7.79
CA ASP A 120 -1.15 13.28 -7.40
C ASP A 120 -0.99 13.33 -5.87
N VAL A 121 -1.81 14.13 -5.19
CA VAL A 121 -1.82 14.17 -3.72
C VAL A 121 -2.40 12.88 -3.14
N GLU A 122 -3.44 12.30 -3.75
CA GLU A 122 -4.01 11.01 -3.35
C GLU A 122 -3.00 9.85 -3.49
N ARG A 123 -2.15 9.86 -4.53
CA ARG A 123 -1.07 8.88 -4.66
C ARG A 123 -0.05 8.95 -3.52
N ILE A 124 0.22 10.13 -3.01
CA ILE A 124 1.13 10.31 -1.86
C ILE A 124 0.51 9.74 -0.58
N GLU A 125 -0.80 9.85 -0.40
CA GLU A 125 -1.53 9.25 0.70
C GLU A 125 -1.28 7.74 0.80
N VAL A 126 -1.42 7.02 -0.33
CA VAL A 126 -1.19 5.57 -0.39
C VAL A 126 0.21 5.18 0.10
N VAL A 127 1.24 5.98 -0.22
CA VAL A 127 2.60 5.73 0.26
C VAL A 127 2.70 5.85 1.78
N TYR A 128 2.09 6.86 2.37
CA TYR A 128 2.13 7.06 3.83
C TYR A 128 1.34 5.99 4.58
N THR A 129 0.15 5.63 4.07
CA THR A 129 -0.77 4.71 4.77
C THR A 129 -0.39 3.24 4.56
N HIS A 130 -0.08 2.87 3.29
CA HIS A 130 0.00 1.46 2.91
C HIS A 130 1.42 0.98 2.56
N THR A 131 2.43 1.86 2.57
CA THR A 131 3.79 1.46 2.19
C THR A 131 4.77 1.58 3.35
N PHE A 132 4.78 2.70 4.07
CA PHE A 132 5.82 2.97 5.05
C PHE A 132 5.79 1.98 6.24
N ALA A 133 4.67 1.86 6.93
CA ALA A 133 4.55 0.97 8.10
C ALA A 133 4.76 -0.51 7.75
N PRO A 134 4.15 -1.07 6.67
CA PRO A 134 4.43 -2.43 6.24
C PRO A 134 5.89 -2.69 5.86
N VAL A 135 6.57 -1.76 5.18
CA VAL A 135 7.99 -1.92 4.81
C VAL A 135 8.88 -1.96 6.04
N VAL A 136 8.67 -1.07 7.01
CA VAL A 136 9.41 -1.09 8.28
C VAL A 136 9.17 -2.41 9.01
N ALA A 137 7.92 -2.83 9.11
CA ALA A 137 7.55 -4.06 9.80
C ALA A 137 8.08 -5.33 9.10
N ALA A 138 8.10 -5.36 7.77
CA ALA A 138 8.65 -6.48 7.00
C ALA A 138 10.16 -6.71 7.24
N ILE A 139 10.87 -5.70 7.71
CA ILE A 139 12.28 -5.80 8.07
C ILE A 139 12.43 -6.10 9.56
N VAL A 140 11.76 -5.32 10.42
CA VAL A 140 11.98 -5.35 11.86
C VAL A 140 11.36 -6.61 12.50
N ALA A 141 10.14 -6.98 12.14
CA ALA A 141 9.46 -8.11 12.78
C ALA A 141 10.16 -9.46 12.54
N PRO A 142 10.57 -9.81 11.29
CA PRO A 142 11.34 -11.02 11.05
C PRO A 142 12.70 -11.02 11.77
N LEU A 143 13.38 -9.88 11.80
CA LEU A 143 14.67 -9.77 12.49
C LEU A 143 14.52 -10.05 13.98
N VAL A 144 13.53 -9.43 14.63
CA VAL A 144 13.25 -9.68 16.04
C VAL A 144 12.85 -11.15 16.29
N ALA A 145 12.01 -11.72 15.42
CA ALA A 145 11.59 -13.13 15.54
C ALA A 145 12.77 -14.10 15.41
N VAL A 146 13.67 -13.89 14.45
CA VAL A 146 14.88 -14.70 14.25
C VAL A 146 15.82 -14.57 15.45
N VAL A 147 16.08 -13.35 15.94
CA VAL A 147 16.96 -13.12 17.09
C VAL A 147 16.37 -13.76 18.36
N THR A 148 15.09 -13.54 18.63
CA THR A 148 14.42 -14.12 19.80
C THR A 148 14.38 -15.65 19.72
N GLY A 149 14.04 -16.21 18.56
CA GLY A 149 14.08 -17.65 18.34
C GLY A 149 15.46 -18.24 18.49
N GLY A 150 16.50 -17.57 17.96
CA GLY A 150 17.90 -18.02 18.11
C GLY A 150 18.39 -18.04 19.54
N VAL A 151 17.97 -17.06 20.35
CA VAL A 151 18.29 -17.01 21.78
C VAL A 151 17.53 -18.07 22.58
N LEU A 152 16.26 -18.30 22.29
CA LEU A 152 15.40 -19.21 23.06
C LEU A 152 15.59 -20.69 22.67
N TYR A 153 15.76 -20.98 21.38
CA TYR A 153 15.76 -22.37 20.85
C TYR A 153 17.10 -22.79 20.27
N GLY A 154 18.06 -21.86 20.18
CA GLY A 154 19.36 -22.08 19.58
C GLY A 154 19.43 -21.79 18.09
N TRP A 155 20.57 -21.24 17.66
CA TRP A 155 20.79 -20.74 16.30
C TRP A 155 20.67 -21.83 15.21
N PHE A 156 21.02 -23.08 15.52
CA PHE A 156 20.88 -24.19 14.56
C PHE A 156 19.42 -24.47 14.22
N VAL A 157 18.49 -24.34 15.16
CA VAL A 157 17.07 -24.55 14.95
C VAL A 157 16.47 -23.44 14.08
N VAL A 158 16.93 -22.21 14.29
CA VAL A 158 16.39 -21.03 13.61
C VAL A 158 17.06 -20.79 12.25
N ALA A 159 18.23 -21.36 11.98
CA ALA A 159 18.96 -21.14 10.74
C ALA A 159 18.16 -21.51 9.49
N ILE A 160 17.50 -22.67 9.49
CA ILE A 160 16.70 -23.13 8.35
C ILE A 160 15.50 -22.20 8.09
N PRO A 161 14.60 -21.92 9.04
CA PRO A 161 13.50 -20.99 8.82
C PRO A 161 13.97 -19.58 8.48
N ALA A 162 15.10 -19.11 9.03
CA ALA A 162 15.66 -17.81 8.69
C ALA A 162 16.12 -17.76 7.21
N VAL A 163 16.80 -18.78 6.72
CA VAL A 163 17.20 -18.87 5.31
C VAL A 163 15.98 -18.90 4.41
N ILE A 164 14.98 -19.73 4.71
CA ILE A 164 13.73 -19.81 3.96
C ILE A 164 13.05 -18.44 3.91
N LEU A 165 12.97 -17.74 5.03
CA LEU A 165 12.37 -16.41 5.13
C LEU A 165 13.11 -15.38 4.24
N VAL A 166 14.44 -15.36 4.28
CA VAL A 166 15.24 -14.47 3.43
C VAL A 166 15.02 -14.79 1.95
N VAL A 167 15.03 -16.07 1.57
CA VAL A 167 14.77 -16.49 0.19
C VAL A 167 13.38 -16.06 -0.27
N LEU A 168 12.36 -16.24 0.56
CA LEU A 168 10.99 -15.82 0.25
C LEU A 168 10.87 -14.30 0.10
N ILE A 169 11.49 -13.52 1.01
CA ILE A 169 11.48 -12.04 0.92
C ILE A 169 12.17 -11.60 -0.37
N VAL A 170 13.34 -12.15 -0.68
CA VAL A 170 14.08 -11.81 -1.91
C VAL A 170 13.27 -12.21 -3.15
N ALA A 171 12.69 -13.42 -3.16
CA ALA A 171 11.85 -13.88 -4.25
C ALA A 171 10.64 -12.97 -4.47
N LEU A 172 9.92 -12.61 -3.41
CA LEU A 172 8.78 -11.68 -3.46
C LEU A 172 9.19 -10.30 -3.98
N LEU A 173 10.32 -9.77 -3.52
CA LEU A 173 10.82 -8.47 -4.00
C LEU A 173 11.22 -8.53 -5.47
N VAL A 174 11.95 -9.56 -5.90
CA VAL A 174 12.46 -9.66 -7.29
C VAL A 174 11.34 -10.01 -8.26
N ILE A 175 10.56 -11.05 -7.97
CA ILE A 175 9.50 -11.53 -8.86
C ILE A 175 8.31 -10.57 -8.82
N GLY A 176 7.88 -10.15 -7.63
CA GLY A 176 6.74 -9.28 -7.45
C GLY A 176 6.94 -7.89 -8.07
N THR A 177 8.14 -7.29 -7.91
CA THR A 177 8.42 -5.99 -8.52
C THR A 177 8.49 -6.07 -10.05
N ARG A 178 9.13 -7.09 -10.61
CA ARG A 178 9.18 -7.30 -12.06
C ARG A 178 7.80 -7.51 -12.65
N ALA A 179 7.04 -8.46 -12.13
CA ALA A 179 5.69 -8.73 -12.59
C ALA A 179 4.76 -7.51 -12.47
N SER A 180 4.85 -6.76 -11.38
CA SER A 180 4.06 -5.54 -11.17
C SER A 180 4.45 -4.40 -12.11
N LEU A 181 5.75 -4.25 -12.43
CA LEU A 181 6.21 -3.23 -13.36
C LEU A 181 5.75 -3.54 -14.78
N ASP A 182 5.90 -4.80 -15.23
CA ASP A 182 5.49 -5.23 -16.57
C ASP A 182 3.98 -5.07 -16.76
N ALA A 183 3.17 -5.56 -15.83
CA ALA A 183 1.72 -5.41 -15.85
C ALA A 183 1.28 -3.92 -15.81
N THR A 184 1.97 -3.09 -15.02
CA THR A 184 1.67 -1.66 -14.96
C THR A 184 1.99 -0.95 -16.27
N HIS A 185 3.11 -1.29 -16.92
CA HIS A 185 3.49 -0.72 -18.22
C HIS A 185 2.48 -1.07 -19.31
N GLU A 186 2.04 -2.31 -19.37
CA GLU A 186 1.03 -2.79 -20.31
C GLU A 186 -0.31 -2.09 -20.08
N MET A 187 -0.80 -2.06 -18.84
CA MET A 187 -2.04 -1.38 -18.48
C MET A 187 -2.02 0.11 -18.80
N LEU A 188 -0.91 0.81 -18.53
CA LEU A 188 -0.75 2.22 -18.86
C LEU A 188 -0.68 2.45 -20.37
N GLY A 189 -0.19 1.47 -21.14
CA GLY A 189 -0.21 1.46 -22.61
C GLY A 189 -1.65 1.47 -23.11
N VAL A 190 -2.44 0.48 -22.74
CA VAL A 190 -3.84 0.31 -23.16
C VAL A 190 -4.71 1.49 -22.71
N ARG A 191 -4.53 1.99 -21.47
CA ARG A 191 -5.25 3.19 -21.00
C ARG A 191 -4.96 4.45 -21.83
N ARG A 192 -3.70 4.64 -22.24
CA ARG A 192 -3.34 5.79 -23.11
C ARG A 192 -3.97 5.66 -24.47
N GLU A 193 -3.98 4.47 -25.05
CA GLU A 193 -4.59 4.19 -26.35
C GLU A 193 -6.11 4.38 -26.31
N LEU A 194 -6.76 3.88 -25.26
CA LEU A 194 -8.19 4.09 -25.03
C LEU A 194 -8.54 5.59 -24.88
N ALA A 195 -7.75 6.33 -24.10
CA ALA A 195 -7.95 7.76 -23.91
C ALA A 195 -7.74 8.56 -25.21
N ALA A 196 -6.73 8.21 -26.01
CA ALA A 196 -6.48 8.81 -27.32
C ALA A 196 -7.65 8.51 -28.27
N HIS A 197 -8.06 7.24 -28.35
CA HIS A 197 -9.18 6.81 -29.19
C HIS A 197 -10.51 7.53 -28.82
N PHE A 198 -10.77 7.67 -27.51
CA PHE A 198 -11.93 8.43 -27.02
C PHE A 198 -11.85 9.91 -27.42
N THR A 199 -10.69 10.54 -27.19
CA THR A 199 -10.47 11.95 -27.52
C THR A 199 -10.66 12.20 -29.01
N ASP A 200 -10.05 11.38 -29.87
CA ASP A 200 -10.20 11.47 -31.32
C ASP A 200 -11.65 11.26 -31.77
N SER A 201 -12.36 10.35 -31.11
CA SER A 201 -13.79 10.09 -31.44
C SER A 201 -14.70 11.25 -31.05
N VAL A 202 -14.40 11.95 -29.94
CA VAL A 202 -15.17 13.14 -29.53
C VAL A 202 -14.88 14.33 -30.44
N PHE A 203 -13.62 14.59 -30.74
CA PHE A 203 -13.26 15.72 -31.62
C PHE A 203 -13.60 15.49 -33.09
N GLY A 204 -13.55 14.23 -33.55
CA GLY A 204 -13.91 13.81 -34.89
C GLY A 204 -15.37 13.38 -35.05
N ALA A 205 -16.26 13.63 -34.06
CA ALA A 205 -17.62 13.11 -34.03
C ALA A 205 -18.42 13.48 -35.27
N ALA A 206 -18.31 14.70 -35.78
CA ALA A 206 -18.99 15.17 -36.98
C ALA A 206 -18.60 14.34 -38.23
N GLU A 207 -17.32 14.03 -38.37
CA GLU A 207 -16.77 13.23 -39.46
C GLU A 207 -17.21 11.76 -39.34
N ILE A 208 -17.12 11.20 -38.12
CA ILE A 208 -17.56 9.80 -37.85
C ILE A 208 -19.00 9.61 -38.20
N VAL A 209 -19.88 10.56 -37.83
CA VAL A 209 -21.30 10.53 -38.17
C VAL A 209 -21.53 10.74 -39.66
N GLY A 210 -20.80 11.72 -40.27
CA GLY A 210 -20.92 12.02 -41.70
C GLY A 210 -20.52 10.85 -42.62
N TYR A 211 -19.56 10.04 -42.21
CA TYR A 211 -19.10 8.86 -42.95
C TYR A 211 -19.76 7.54 -42.48
N GLY A 212 -20.70 7.57 -41.52
CA GLY A 212 -21.42 6.40 -41.03
C GLY A 212 -20.55 5.36 -40.28
N ARG A 213 -19.42 5.79 -39.67
CA ARG A 213 -18.44 4.91 -39.02
C ARG A 213 -18.58 4.77 -37.50
N GLN A 214 -19.76 5.06 -36.95
CA GLN A 214 -20.01 5.02 -35.51
C GLN A 214 -19.82 3.60 -34.93
N SER A 215 -20.36 2.60 -35.62
CA SER A 215 -20.29 1.20 -35.21
C SER A 215 -18.84 0.68 -35.17
N ASP A 216 -18.02 1.07 -36.17
CA ASP A 216 -16.59 0.69 -36.21
C ASP A 216 -15.85 1.27 -35.03
N ARG A 217 -16.09 2.55 -34.68
CA ARG A 217 -15.46 3.22 -33.56
C ARG A 217 -15.86 2.63 -32.21
N ILE A 218 -17.13 2.29 -32.04
CA ILE A 218 -17.65 1.64 -30.82
C ILE A 218 -17.03 0.24 -30.68
N MET A 219 -16.91 -0.54 -31.76
CA MET A 219 -16.28 -1.86 -31.69
C MET A 219 -14.78 -1.78 -31.36
N GLN A 220 -14.07 -0.79 -31.88
CA GLN A 220 -12.66 -0.56 -31.53
C GLN A 220 -12.50 -0.22 -30.06
N MET A 221 -13.36 0.66 -29.52
CA MET A 221 -13.36 1.03 -28.10
C MET A 221 -13.68 -0.17 -27.22
N ALA A 222 -14.65 -1.01 -27.60
CA ALA A 222 -15.02 -2.21 -26.87
C ALA A 222 -13.89 -3.26 -26.85
N ARG A 223 -13.06 -3.35 -27.90
CA ARG A 223 -11.86 -4.21 -27.90
C ARG A 223 -10.80 -3.71 -26.92
N LEU A 224 -10.48 -2.43 -26.94
CA LEU A 224 -9.53 -1.82 -25.99
C LEU A 224 -10.00 -1.95 -24.53
N ASP A 225 -11.32 -1.83 -24.31
CA ASP A 225 -11.89 -2.05 -22.97
C ASP A 225 -11.83 -3.52 -22.54
N ALA A 226 -12.05 -4.46 -23.47
CA ALA A 226 -11.90 -5.89 -23.21
C ALA A 226 -10.45 -6.24 -22.87
N ASP A 227 -9.45 -5.70 -23.58
CA ASP A 227 -8.03 -5.89 -23.29
C ASP A 227 -7.69 -5.34 -21.90
N LEU A 228 -8.22 -4.15 -21.55
CA LEU A 228 -8.07 -3.57 -20.22
C LEU A 228 -8.71 -4.45 -19.13
N SER A 229 -9.87 -5.02 -19.40
CA SER A 229 -10.61 -5.92 -18.51
C SER A 229 -9.85 -7.23 -18.29
N LEU A 230 -9.24 -7.81 -19.32
CA LEU A 230 -8.42 -9.03 -19.20
C LEU A 230 -7.18 -8.80 -18.31
N ILE A 231 -6.54 -7.64 -18.42
CA ILE A 231 -5.43 -7.26 -17.53
C ILE A 231 -5.93 -7.11 -16.09
N HIS A 232 -7.14 -6.60 -15.89
CA HIS A 232 -7.77 -6.46 -14.56
C HIS A 232 -8.17 -7.81 -13.94
N ILE A 233 -8.63 -8.78 -14.75
CA ILE A 233 -8.99 -10.13 -14.29
C ILE A 233 -7.75 -10.93 -13.90
N SER A 234 -6.61 -10.67 -14.50
CA SER A 234 -5.32 -11.25 -14.08
C SER A 234 -4.77 -10.66 -12.77
N GLU A 235 -5.39 -9.60 -12.22
CA GLU A 235 -5.10 -8.98 -10.91
C GLU A 235 -6.13 -9.25 -9.79
N PRO A 236 -6.91 -10.37 -9.74
CA PRO A 236 -7.97 -10.55 -8.73
C PRO A 236 -7.46 -10.68 -7.29
N THR A 237 -6.16 -10.88 -7.11
CA THR A 237 -5.55 -11.13 -5.80
C THR A 237 -5.21 -9.88 -4.99
N ARG A 238 -5.35 -8.68 -5.54
CA ARG A 238 -4.96 -7.45 -4.84
C ARG A 238 -6.09 -6.70 -4.16
N GLN A 239 -7.32 -6.80 -4.65
CA GLN A 239 -8.46 -6.07 -4.05
C GLN A 239 -9.21 -6.86 -2.99
N GLU A 240 -9.24 -8.19 -3.06
CA GLU A 240 -9.86 -9.03 -2.02
C GLU A 240 -9.00 -9.22 -0.77
N ALA A 241 -7.70 -8.93 -0.85
CA ALA A 241 -6.81 -8.98 0.32
C ALA A 241 -6.84 -7.71 1.18
N ILE A 242 -7.64 -6.70 0.81
CA ILE A 242 -7.71 -5.38 1.48
C ILE A 242 -9.12 -5.10 2.05
N SER A 243 -10.08 -6.00 1.82
CA SER A 243 -11.43 -5.89 2.41
C SER A 243 -11.57 -6.63 3.74
#